data_f61422c1b2df6bc06f9ce23604e44647
#
_entry.id   f61422c1b2df6bc06f9ce23604e44647
#
_cell.length_a   1.000
_cell.length_b   1.000
_cell.length_c   1.000
_cell.angle_alpha   90.00
_cell.angle_beta   90.00
_cell.angle_gamma   90.00
#
_symmetry.space_group_name_H-M   'P 1'
#
loop_
_entity.id
_entity.type
_entity.pdbx_description
1 polymer ?
#
loop_
_entity_poly.entity_id
_entity_poly.type
_entity_poly.pdbx_seq_one_letter_code
_entity_poly.pdbx_strand_id
1 'polypeptide(L)'
;MLGDAESLEDVRTSLRITARHATQNTRSAFEALLRSKELPIQQRLLHELRAEYPRWTTSLAAAADQFDNWLRVKLTAEISAVSAARRTEFLVPLARASRQLERELQDFRNRVSLRTLESLGIRLDTTEQPLTAREPSNPDIFIGKIFDHNWELFSWLIPMGLVKGAIHRHFARRLEYLVFANLSRLTAQWEESVTGALGLLEKDAQRRFDDLIGSLRRIITAQQSEMPGLQADLERLSALRSVR
;
A
#
# COMPACT_ATOMS: atom_id res chain seq x y z
N MET A 1 -28.92 24.32 -8.12
CA MET A 1 -27.60 24.46 -8.79
C MET A 1 -26.44 24.70 -7.85
N LEU A 2 -26.46 25.62 -6.88
CA LEU A 2 -25.37 25.80 -5.93
C LEU A 2 -25.20 24.61 -4.98
N GLY A 3 -26.26 24.02 -4.46
CA GLY A 3 -26.21 22.86 -3.57
C GLY A 3 -25.67 21.58 -4.22
N ASP A 4 -25.76 21.46 -5.54
CA ASP A 4 -25.25 20.25 -6.26
C ASP A 4 -23.72 20.35 -6.48
N ALA A 5 -23.20 21.55 -6.71
CA ALA A 5 -21.75 21.77 -6.85
C ALA A 5 -21.00 21.54 -5.51
N GLU A 6 -21.59 21.99 -4.39
CA GLU A 6 -21.08 21.78 -3.05
C GLU A 6 -21.06 20.29 -2.68
N SER A 7 -22.12 19.56 -3.00
CA SER A 7 -22.21 18.11 -2.81
C SER A 7 -21.18 17.31 -3.64
N LEU A 8 -20.79 17.78 -4.84
CA LEU A 8 -19.78 17.12 -5.67
C LEU A 8 -18.38 17.30 -5.10
N GLU A 9 -18.05 18.48 -4.59
CA GLU A 9 -16.75 18.75 -3.96
C GLU A 9 -16.62 18.02 -2.64
N ASP A 10 -17.70 17.85 -1.89
CA ASP A 10 -17.73 17.04 -0.67
C ASP A 10 -17.39 15.58 -0.94
N VAL A 11 -17.94 14.96 -1.98
CA VAL A 11 -17.64 13.57 -2.35
C VAL A 11 -16.16 13.44 -2.77
N ARG A 12 -15.67 14.36 -3.61
CA ARG A 12 -14.27 14.36 -4.03
C ARG A 12 -13.32 14.50 -2.83
N THR A 13 -13.69 15.36 -1.89
CA THR A 13 -12.93 15.57 -0.64
C THR A 13 -12.98 14.32 0.25
N SER A 14 -14.13 13.66 0.36
CA SER A 14 -14.29 12.41 1.11
C SER A 14 -13.40 11.30 0.55
N LEU A 15 -13.39 11.08 -0.77
CA LEU A 15 -12.52 10.10 -1.42
C LEU A 15 -11.03 10.34 -1.09
N ARG A 16 -10.60 11.60 -1.14
CA ARG A 16 -9.22 12.00 -0.81
C ARG A 16 -8.90 11.80 0.67
N ILE A 17 -9.81 12.15 1.57
CA ILE A 17 -9.64 11.96 3.01
C ILE A 17 -9.52 10.48 3.35
N THR A 18 -10.38 9.63 2.78
CA THR A 18 -10.37 8.18 2.98
C THR A 18 -9.02 7.57 2.57
N ALA A 19 -8.51 7.91 1.39
CA ALA A 19 -7.20 7.46 0.92
C ALA A 19 -6.06 7.94 1.85
N ARG A 20 -6.11 9.22 2.28
CA ARG A 20 -5.11 9.80 3.17
C ARG A 20 -5.10 9.14 4.55
N HIS A 21 -6.27 8.86 5.12
CA HIS A 21 -6.38 8.12 6.39
C HIS A 21 -5.80 6.71 6.30
N ALA A 22 -6.09 6.00 5.19
CA ALA A 22 -5.50 4.69 4.95
C ALA A 22 -3.97 4.76 4.92
N THR A 23 -3.39 5.75 4.23
CA THR A 23 -1.93 5.96 4.16
C THR A 23 -1.33 6.27 5.53
N GLN A 24 -1.92 7.18 6.30
CA GLN A 24 -1.40 7.58 7.61
C GLN A 24 -1.34 6.42 8.61
N ASN A 25 -2.31 5.54 8.58
CA ASN A 25 -2.39 4.40 9.50
C ASN A 25 -1.51 3.21 9.08
N THR A 26 -1.04 3.18 7.83
CA THR A 26 -0.25 2.06 7.29
C THR A 26 1.08 1.92 8.00
N ARG A 27 1.82 3.02 8.19
CA ARG A 27 3.15 3.01 8.81
C ARG A 27 3.14 2.47 10.24
N SER A 28 2.29 3.04 11.10
CA SER A 28 2.23 2.64 12.52
C SER A 28 1.80 1.17 12.67
N ALA A 29 0.89 0.69 11.82
CA ALA A 29 0.47 -0.71 11.81
C ALA A 29 1.64 -1.64 11.42
N PHE A 30 2.42 -1.28 10.40
CA PHE A 30 3.56 -2.08 9.95
C PHE A 30 4.72 -2.05 10.96
N GLU A 31 5.02 -0.89 11.56
CA GLU A 31 6.00 -0.79 12.63
C GLU A 31 5.64 -1.70 13.83
N ALA A 32 4.39 -1.68 14.27
CA ALA A 32 3.93 -2.52 15.36
C ALA A 32 4.03 -4.03 15.01
N LEU A 33 3.63 -4.39 13.78
CA LEU A 33 3.68 -5.76 13.29
C LEU A 33 5.11 -6.31 13.25
N LEU A 34 6.05 -5.57 12.69
CA LEU A 34 7.44 -6.02 12.53
C LEU A 34 8.25 -5.92 13.81
N ARG A 35 7.98 -4.94 14.66
CA ARG A 35 8.62 -4.83 15.99
C ARG A 35 8.35 -6.06 16.85
N SER A 36 7.17 -6.68 16.73
CA SER A 36 6.85 -7.93 17.42
C SER A 36 7.71 -9.13 16.99
N LYS A 37 8.38 -9.05 15.83
CA LYS A 37 9.24 -10.11 15.26
C LYS A 37 10.72 -9.93 15.58
N GLU A 38 11.13 -8.75 16.02
CA GLU A 38 12.53 -8.42 16.27
C GLU A 38 13.17 -9.35 17.30
N LEU A 39 12.64 -9.38 18.52
CA LEU A 39 13.17 -10.21 19.61
C LEU A 39 13.18 -11.71 19.28
N PRO A 40 12.11 -12.31 18.76
CA PRO A 40 12.13 -13.74 18.39
C PRO A 40 13.20 -14.08 17.36
N ILE A 41 13.43 -13.23 16.36
CA ILE A 41 14.47 -13.45 15.34
C ILE A 41 15.85 -13.28 15.96
N GLN A 42 16.08 -12.21 16.73
CA GLN A 42 17.35 -12.00 17.43
C GLN A 42 17.72 -13.18 18.31
N GLN A 43 16.80 -13.65 19.17
CA GLN A 43 17.05 -14.77 20.07
C GLN A 43 17.38 -16.06 19.32
N ARG A 44 16.66 -16.37 18.24
CA ARG A 44 16.92 -17.55 17.42
C ARG A 44 18.28 -17.48 16.76
N LEU A 45 18.60 -16.39 16.10
CA LEU A 45 19.88 -16.20 15.42
C LEU A 45 21.05 -16.13 16.40
N LEU A 46 20.87 -15.55 17.59
CA LEU A 46 21.90 -15.57 18.66
C LEU A 46 22.15 -17.00 19.19
N HIS A 47 21.10 -17.81 19.30
CA HIS A 47 21.24 -19.21 19.66
C HIS A 47 22.02 -20.00 18.60
N GLU A 48 21.69 -19.81 17.33
CA GLU A 48 22.41 -20.43 16.22
C GLU A 48 23.86 -19.93 16.12
N LEU A 49 24.10 -18.64 16.31
CA LEU A 49 25.45 -18.06 16.33
C LEU A 49 26.32 -18.73 17.40
N ARG A 50 25.80 -18.96 18.60
CA ARG A 50 26.53 -19.65 19.68
C ARG A 50 26.95 -21.08 19.30
N ALA A 51 26.10 -21.78 18.54
CA ALA A 51 26.35 -23.13 18.07
C ALA A 51 27.40 -23.17 16.93
N GLU A 52 27.36 -22.19 16.02
CA GLU A 52 28.23 -22.15 14.84
C GLU A 52 29.59 -21.50 15.11
N TYR A 53 29.64 -20.47 15.95
CA TYR A 53 30.85 -19.68 16.19
C TYR A 53 32.10 -20.49 16.61
N PRO A 54 32.03 -21.57 17.44
CA PRO A 54 33.19 -22.38 17.77
C PRO A 54 33.90 -22.99 16.56
N ARG A 55 33.21 -23.14 15.42
CA ARG A 55 33.76 -23.69 14.17
C ARG A 55 34.57 -22.66 13.37
N TRP A 56 34.41 -21.37 13.66
CA TRP A 56 34.98 -20.25 12.91
C TRP A 56 36.30 -19.70 13.51
N THR A 57 37.10 -20.54 14.08
CA THR A 57 38.18 -20.09 14.95
C THR A 57 39.59 -20.15 14.33
N THR A 58 39.70 -20.30 13.00
CA THR A 58 40.99 -20.43 12.30
C THR A 58 41.79 -19.11 12.29
N SER A 59 41.14 -18.00 11.94
CA SER A 59 41.70 -16.64 12.00
C SER A 59 40.58 -15.63 12.16
N LEU A 60 40.90 -14.39 12.55
CA LEU A 60 39.89 -13.33 12.70
C LEU A 60 39.23 -12.99 11.36
N ALA A 61 39.99 -12.90 10.27
CA ALA A 61 39.46 -12.65 8.92
C ALA A 61 38.50 -13.76 8.47
N ALA A 62 38.93 -15.03 8.62
CA ALA A 62 38.09 -16.17 8.28
C ALA A 62 36.80 -16.22 9.12
N ALA A 63 36.85 -15.88 10.39
CA ALA A 63 35.70 -15.80 11.28
C ALA A 63 34.73 -14.69 10.85
N ALA A 64 35.24 -13.53 10.44
CA ALA A 64 34.44 -12.41 9.96
C ALA A 64 33.73 -12.77 8.64
N ASP A 65 34.44 -13.38 7.69
CA ASP A 65 33.84 -13.82 6.39
C ASP A 65 32.78 -14.91 6.59
N GLN A 66 33.05 -15.88 7.48
CA GLN A 66 32.08 -16.93 7.79
C GLN A 66 30.85 -16.36 8.48
N PHE A 67 31.01 -15.43 9.41
CA PHE A 67 29.91 -14.71 10.05
C PHE A 67 29.10 -13.91 9.02
N ASP A 68 29.77 -13.17 8.12
CA ASP A 68 29.09 -12.37 7.08
C ASP A 68 28.22 -13.26 6.17
N ASN A 69 28.80 -14.34 5.65
CA ASN A 69 28.10 -15.26 4.78
C ASN A 69 26.94 -15.96 5.50
N TRP A 70 27.19 -16.47 6.70
CA TRP A 70 26.17 -17.13 7.51
C TRP A 70 25.02 -16.19 7.85
N LEU A 71 25.33 -14.99 8.36
CA LEU A 71 24.30 -14.04 8.76
C LEU A 71 23.48 -13.55 7.57
N ARG A 72 24.10 -13.28 6.43
CA ARG A 72 23.40 -12.89 5.22
C ARG A 72 22.38 -13.94 4.77
N VAL A 73 22.78 -15.20 4.72
CA VAL A 73 21.90 -16.31 4.36
C VAL A 73 20.73 -16.43 5.34
N LYS A 74 21.05 -16.46 6.64
CA LYS A 74 20.05 -16.64 7.71
C LYS A 74 19.10 -15.46 7.79
N LEU A 75 19.61 -14.23 7.76
CA LEU A 75 18.79 -13.02 7.86
C LEU A 75 17.91 -12.84 6.61
N THR A 76 18.43 -13.13 5.42
CA THR A 76 17.60 -13.13 4.20
C THR A 76 16.44 -14.11 4.32
N ALA A 77 16.69 -15.33 4.78
CA ALA A 77 15.66 -16.34 4.97
C ALA A 77 14.60 -15.90 6.01
N GLU A 78 15.02 -15.38 7.16
CA GLU A 78 14.12 -14.90 8.21
C GLU A 78 13.25 -13.71 7.73
N ILE A 79 13.85 -12.71 7.10
CA ILE A 79 13.14 -11.53 6.60
C ILE A 79 12.17 -11.91 5.47
N SER A 80 12.60 -12.82 4.55
CA SER A 80 11.72 -13.33 3.50
C SER A 80 10.53 -14.11 4.06
N ALA A 81 10.78 -14.96 5.07
CA ALA A 81 9.73 -15.70 5.74
C ALA A 81 8.72 -14.78 6.46
N VAL A 82 9.19 -13.74 7.14
CA VAL A 82 8.33 -12.73 7.78
C VAL A 82 7.52 -11.99 6.73
N SER A 83 8.14 -11.53 5.65
CA SER A 83 7.47 -10.83 4.55
C SER A 83 6.36 -11.68 3.93
N ALA A 84 6.65 -12.94 3.61
CA ALA A 84 5.69 -13.87 3.02
C ALA A 84 4.55 -14.20 4.00
N ALA A 85 4.87 -14.53 5.25
CA ALA A 85 3.89 -14.91 6.26
C ALA A 85 2.94 -13.77 6.65
N ARG A 86 3.38 -12.52 6.51
CA ARG A 86 2.61 -11.32 6.87
C ARG A 86 2.06 -10.54 5.69
N ARG A 87 2.22 -11.04 4.46
CA ARG A 87 1.73 -10.40 3.25
C ARG A 87 0.27 -9.97 3.35
N THR A 88 -0.60 -10.86 3.81
CA THR A 88 -2.03 -10.57 3.95
C THR A 88 -2.29 -9.42 4.94
N GLU A 89 -1.52 -9.35 6.02
CA GLU A 89 -1.64 -8.27 7.02
C GLU A 89 -1.15 -6.93 6.46
N PHE A 90 -0.08 -6.93 5.65
CA PHE A 90 0.39 -5.74 4.95
C PHE A 90 -0.61 -5.21 3.92
N LEU A 91 -1.43 -6.08 3.32
CA LEU A 91 -2.44 -5.69 2.34
C LEU A 91 -3.78 -5.26 2.97
N VAL A 92 -3.99 -5.46 4.28
CA VAL A 92 -5.23 -5.06 4.98
C VAL A 92 -5.60 -3.58 4.77
N PRO A 93 -4.68 -2.59 4.90
CA PRO A 93 -5.03 -1.19 4.67
C PRO A 93 -5.54 -0.94 3.25
N LEU A 94 -4.90 -1.55 2.26
CA LEU A 94 -5.28 -1.43 0.85
C LEU A 94 -6.67 -2.04 0.59
N ALA A 95 -6.93 -3.24 1.08
CA ALA A 95 -8.22 -3.91 0.94
C ALA A 95 -9.36 -3.16 1.67
N ARG A 96 -9.05 -2.52 2.80
CA ARG A 96 -10.00 -1.69 3.54
C ARG A 96 -10.33 -0.41 2.77
N ALA A 97 -9.31 0.29 2.28
CA ALA A 97 -9.48 1.51 1.49
C ALA A 97 -10.27 1.24 0.20
N SER A 98 -9.95 0.15 -0.52
CA SER A 98 -10.68 -0.26 -1.72
C SER A 98 -12.18 -0.41 -1.46
N ARG A 99 -12.54 -1.16 -0.41
CA ARG A 99 -13.95 -1.36 -0.04
C ARG A 99 -14.65 -0.07 0.38
N GLN A 100 -13.94 0.84 1.05
CA GLN A 100 -14.54 2.10 1.49
C GLN A 100 -14.76 3.05 0.32
N LEU A 101 -13.76 3.23 -0.54
CA LEU A 101 -13.88 4.05 -1.76
C LEU A 101 -14.97 3.52 -2.70
N GLU A 102 -15.06 2.19 -2.85
CA GLU A 102 -16.13 1.56 -3.63
C GLU A 102 -17.53 1.90 -3.08
N ARG A 103 -17.70 1.83 -1.75
CA ARG A 103 -18.97 2.20 -1.11
C ARG A 103 -19.31 3.67 -1.34
N GLU A 104 -18.37 4.58 -1.17
CA GLU A 104 -18.58 6.02 -1.38
C GLU A 104 -18.99 6.32 -2.82
N LEU A 105 -18.35 5.69 -3.81
CA LEU A 105 -18.72 5.81 -5.22
C LEU A 105 -20.11 5.23 -5.48
N GLN A 106 -20.43 4.07 -4.90
CA GLN A 106 -21.74 3.43 -5.08
C GLN A 106 -22.87 4.25 -4.45
N ASP A 107 -22.65 4.79 -3.24
CA ASP A 107 -23.63 5.64 -2.56
C ASP A 107 -23.88 6.93 -3.33
N PHE A 108 -22.83 7.53 -3.87
CA PHE A 108 -22.97 8.68 -4.76
C PHE A 108 -23.76 8.35 -6.02
N ARG A 109 -23.42 7.25 -6.69
CA ARG A 109 -24.10 6.75 -7.88
C ARG A 109 -25.60 6.52 -7.63
N ASN A 110 -25.94 5.86 -6.52
CA ASN A 110 -27.32 5.59 -6.15
C ASN A 110 -28.11 6.90 -5.94
N ARG A 111 -27.53 7.87 -5.22
CA ARG A 111 -28.15 9.19 -5.03
C ARG A 111 -28.42 9.91 -6.35
N VAL A 112 -27.43 9.88 -7.25
CA VAL A 112 -27.54 10.52 -8.56
C VAL A 112 -28.57 9.82 -9.43
N SER A 113 -28.56 8.48 -9.47
CA SER A 113 -29.51 7.68 -10.24
C SER A 113 -30.94 7.94 -9.80
N LEU A 114 -31.22 8.00 -8.50
CA LEU A 114 -32.55 8.33 -7.96
C LEU A 114 -32.98 9.74 -8.38
N ARG A 115 -32.12 10.75 -8.19
CA ARG A 115 -32.45 12.13 -8.61
C ARG A 115 -32.66 12.28 -10.09
N THR A 116 -31.89 11.58 -10.92
CA THR A 116 -32.02 11.61 -12.37
C THR A 116 -33.34 10.94 -12.80
N LEU A 117 -33.69 9.83 -12.16
CA LEU A 117 -34.96 9.16 -12.41
C LEU A 117 -36.18 10.05 -12.03
N GLU A 118 -36.11 10.69 -10.84
CA GLU A 118 -37.18 11.57 -10.36
C GLU A 118 -37.32 12.85 -11.20
N SER A 119 -36.20 13.44 -11.63
CA SER A 119 -36.23 14.74 -12.35
C SER A 119 -36.40 14.59 -13.84
N LEU A 120 -35.86 13.53 -14.45
CA LEU A 120 -35.76 13.38 -15.91
C LEU A 120 -36.44 12.11 -16.42
N GLY A 121 -36.91 11.23 -15.54
CA GLY A 121 -37.52 9.94 -15.94
C GLY A 121 -36.51 8.93 -16.54
N ILE A 122 -35.23 9.22 -16.49
CA ILE A 122 -34.16 8.40 -17.09
C ILE A 122 -33.48 7.53 -16.03
N ARG A 123 -33.42 6.22 -16.29
CA ARG A 123 -32.55 5.31 -15.51
C ARG A 123 -31.12 5.39 -16.01
N LEU A 124 -30.20 5.64 -15.08
CA LEU A 124 -28.77 5.50 -15.37
C LEU A 124 -28.40 4.03 -15.31
N ASP A 125 -28.08 3.45 -16.46
CA ASP A 125 -27.51 2.10 -16.53
C ASP A 125 -26.02 2.17 -16.16
N THR A 126 -25.69 1.69 -14.97
CA THR A 126 -24.35 1.84 -14.40
C THR A 126 -23.77 0.48 -14.04
N THR A 127 -23.53 -0.35 -15.06
CA THR A 127 -22.77 -1.59 -14.90
C THR A 127 -21.27 -1.26 -15.01
N GLU A 128 -20.64 -0.97 -13.90
CA GLU A 128 -19.18 -0.79 -13.84
C GLU A 128 -18.49 -1.94 -13.10
N GLN A 129 -17.25 -2.19 -13.49
CA GLN A 129 -16.41 -3.14 -12.78
C GLN A 129 -16.08 -2.61 -11.36
N PRO A 130 -16.00 -3.49 -10.35
CA PRO A 130 -15.66 -3.07 -9.00
C PRO A 130 -14.28 -2.39 -8.96
N LEU A 131 -14.12 -1.45 -8.02
CA LEU A 131 -12.86 -0.77 -7.79
C LEU A 131 -11.87 -1.76 -7.16
N THR A 132 -10.95 -2.28 -7.96
CA THR A 132 -9.99 -3.28 -7.52
C THR A 132 -8.61 -2.66 -7.35
N ALA A 133 -8.08 -2.71 -6.13
CA ALA A 133 -6.73 -2.28 -5.86
C ALA A 133 -5.72 -3.24 -6.52
N ARG A 134 -4.77 -2.70 -7.26
CA ARG A 134 -3.64 -3.49 -7.76
C ARG A 134 -2.74 -3.85 -6.59
N GLU A 135 -2.59 -5.14 -6.32
CA GLU A 135 -1.68 -5.59 -5.28
C GLU A 135 -0.22 -5.23 -5.62
N PRO A 136 0.51 -4.65 -4.65
CA PRO A 136 1.92 -4.36 -4.84
C PRO A 136 2.76 -5.65 -4.91
N SER A 137 3.89 -5.60 -5.60
CA SER A 137 4.90 -6.65 -5.59
C SER A 137 5.51 -6.80 -4.20
N ASN A 138 6.06 -7.99 -3.91
CA ASN A 138 6.85 -8.17 -2.69
C ASN A 138 8.09 -7.28 -2.73
N PRO A 139 8.50 -6.68 -1.59
CA PRO A 139 9.75 -5.97 -1.50
C PRO A 139 10.95 -6.86 -1.82
N ASP A 140 11.93 -6.30 -2.51
CA ASP A 140 13.22 -6.96 -2.74
C ASP A 140 14.05 -6.98 -1.45
N ILE A 141 14.37 -8.18 -0.97
CA ILE A 141 15.15 -8.37 0.25
C ILE A 141 16.61 -8.58 -0.12
N PHE A 142 17.37 -7.49 -0.07
CA PHE A 142 18.81 -7.52 -0.31
C PHE A 142 19.58 -7.14 0.95
N ILE A 143 20.46 -8.02 1.42
CA ILE A 143 21.36 -7.78 2.52
C ILE A 143 22.78 -7.68 1.96
N GLY A 144 23.32 -6.47 1.93
CA GLY A 144 24.69 -6.19 1.49
C GLY A 144 25.76 -6.78 2.40
N LYS A 145 27.03 -6.63 2.03
CA LYS A 145 28.17 -7.00 2.88
C LYS A 145 28.09 -6.30 4.25
N ILE A 146 28.39 -7.04 5.30
CA ILE A 146 28.22 -6.61 6.68
C ILE A 146 29.49 -5.94 7.23
N PHE A 147 30.66 -6.35 6.73
CA PHE A 147 31.96 -5.77 7.10
C PHE A 147 32.59 -5.02 5.92
N ASP A 148 33.13 -3.84 6.22
CA ASP A 148 33.94 -3.08 5.26
C ASP A 148 35.38 -3.65 5.21
N HIS A 149 36.03 -3.50 4.05
CA HIS A 149 37.40 -4.02 3.75
C HIS A 149 38.48 -3.60 4.72
N ASN A 150 38.31 -2.56 5.52
CA ASN A 150 39.33 -2.03 6.44
C ASN A 150 39.66 -2.95 7.62
N TRP A 151 38.85 -3.98 7.90
CA TRP A 151 39.12 -4.98 8.96
C TRP A 151 40.22 -5.96 8.59
N GLU A 152 40.43 -6.18 7.30
CA GLU A 152 41.42 -7.16 6.81
C GLU A 152 42.86 -6.74 7.13
N LEU A 153 43.15 -5.43 7.20
CA LEU A 153 44.49 -4.89 7.35
C LEU A 153 45.15 -5.20 8.69
N PHE A 154 44.40 -5.47 9.75
CA PHE A 154 44.95 -5.71 11.11
C PHE A 154 44.59 -7.09 11.67
N SER A 155 43.83 -7.89 10.95
CA SER A 155 43.24 -9.14 11.44
C SER A 155 44.27 -10.26 11.67
N TRP A 156 45.44 -10.24 10.99
CA TRP A 156 46.46 -11.26 11.06
C TRP A 156 47.38 -11.13 12.31
N LEU A 157 47.41 -9.94 12.94
CA LEU A 157 48.24 -9.65 14.11
C LEU A 157 47.62 -10.09 15.45
N ILE A 158 46.33 -10.44 15.46
CA ILE A 158 45.61 -10.69 16.71
C ILE A 158 45.43 -12.20 16.93
N PRO A 159 46.05 -12.81 17.98
CA PRO A 159 45.85 -14.22 18.29
C PRO A 159 44.40 -14.50 18.68
N MET A 160 43.72 -15.34 17.90
CA MET A 160 42.31 -15.69 18.13
C MET A 160 42.01 -16.22 19.53
N GLY A 161 42.99 -16.92 20.15
CA GLY A 161 42.83 -17.49 21.50
C GLY A 161 42.49 -16.47 22.58
N LEU A 162 43.05 -15.24 22.48
CA LEU A 162 42.87 -14.18 23.48
C LEU A 162 41.57 -13.35 23.27
N VAL A 163 41.05 -13.32 22.07
CA VAL A 163 39.97 -12.39 21.69
C VAL A 163 38.61 -13.07 21.34
N LYS A 164 38.55 -14.40 21.38
CA LYS A 164 37.33 -15.17 21.04
C LYS A 164 36.05 -14.61 21.66
N GLY A 165 36.08 -14.35 22.97
CA GLY A 165 34.89 -13.85 23.67
C GLY A 165 34.52 -12.42 23.31
N ALA A 166 35.50 -11.57 22.95
CA ALA A 166 35.26 -10.20 22.51
C ALA A 166 34.64 -10.19 21.09
N ILE A 167 35.18 -11.04 20.19
CA ILE A 167 34.69 -11.20 18.83
C ILE A 167 33.26 -11.74 18.84
N HIS A 168 32.97 -12.77 19.61
CA HIS A 168 31.62 -13.31 19.75
C HIS A 168 30.62 -12.23 20.22
N ARG A 169 30.98 -11.43 21.23
CA ARG A 169 30.13 -10.32 21.70
C ARG A 169 29.95 -9.25 20.62
N HIS A 170 30.99 -8.98 19.83
CA HIS A 170 30.88 -8.05 18.70
C HIS A 170 29.91 -8.57 17.63
N PHE A 171 30.02 -9.84 17.23
CA PHE A 171 29.11 -10.47 16.28
C PHE A 171 27.67 -10.49 16.79
N ALA A 172 27.48 -10.79 18.09
CA ALA A 172 26.13 -10.75 18.68
C ALA A 172 25.50 -9.36 18.59
N ARG A 173 26.21 -8.30 18.97
CA ARG A 173 25.72 -6.92 18.86
C ARG A 173 25.45 -6.52 17.41
N ARG A 174 26.33 -6.94 16.50
CA ARG A 174 26.16 -6.65 15.06
C ARG A 174 24.92 -7.35 14.50
N LEU A 175 24.69 -8.59 14.90
CA LEU A 175 23.49 -9.35 14.55
C LEU A 175 22.22 -8.65 15.03
N GLU A 176 22.15 -8.24 16.30
CA GLU A 176 21.01 -7.51 16.87
C GLU A 176 20.71 -6.24 16.08
N TYR A 177 21.74 -5.44 15.81
CA TYR A 177 21.60 -4.23 14.99
C TYR A 177 21.09 -4.53 13.57
N LEU A 178 21.62 -5.57 12.92
CA LEU A 178 21.23 -5.90 11.54
C LEU A 178 19.83 -6.48 11.44
N VAL A 179 19.37 -7.22 12.45
CA VAL A 179 17.97 -7.65 12.52
C VAL A 179 17.05 -6.43 12.60
N PHE A 180 17.33 -5.49 13.51
CA PHE A 180 16.57 -4.25 13.62
C PHE A 180 16.59 -3.44 12.32
N ALA A 181 17.77 -3.19 11.74
CA ALA A 181 17.91 -2.39 10.54
C ALA A 181 17.19 -2.99 9.33
N ASN A 182 17.24 -4.32 9.16
CA ASN A 182 16.58 -4.98 8.03
C ASN A 182 15.06 -5.09 8.23
N LEU A 183 14.55 -5.27 9.45
CA LEU A 183 13.13 -5.19 9.73
C LEU A 183 12.60 -3.77 9.50
N SER A 184 13.33 -2.74 9.92
CA SER A 184 12.98 -1.34 9.65
C SER A 184 12.95 -1.03 8.16
N ARG A 185 13.93 -1.56 7.40
CA ARG A 185 13.94 -1.44 5.94
C ARG A 185 12.77 -2.15 5.28
N LEU A 186 12.43 -3.36 5.74
CA LEU A 186 11.26 -4.09 5.27
C LEU A 186 9.97 -3.30 5.53
N THR A 187 9.84 -2.66 6.71
CA THR A 187 8.72 -1.77 7.03
C THR A 187 8.59 -0.66 6.00
N ALA A 188 9.70 0.06 5.75
CA ALA A 188 9.70 1.17 4.80
C ALA A 188 9.34 0.72 3.37
N GLN A 189 9.86 -0.41 2.92
CA GLN A 189 9.56 -0.96 1.60
C GLN A 189 8.08 -1.36 1.45
N TRP A 190 7.49 -2.00 2.47
CA TRP A 190 6.06 -2.32 2.46
C TRP A 190 5.20 -1.06 2.55
N GLU A 191 5.59 -0.09 3.38
CA GLU A 191 4.92 1.21 3.47
C GLU A 191 4.90 1.92 2.11
N GLU A 192 6.04 2.02 1.44
CA GLU A 192 6.17 2.62 0.13
C GLU A 192 5.30 1.92 -0.91
N SER A 193 5.35 0.58 -0.95
CA SER A 193 4.59 -0.25 -1.89
C SER A 193 3.09 -0.10 -1.70
N VAL A 194 2.60 -0.17 -0.46
CA VAL A 194 1.18 -0.04 -0.14
C VAL A 194 0.69 1.39 -0.32
N THR A 195 1.48 2.39 0.06
CA THR A 195 1.15 3.81 -0.14
C THR A 195 1.08 4.15 -1.62
N GLY A 196 2.00 3.63 -2.43
CA GLY A 196 1.94 3.76 -3.88
C GLY A 196 0.66 3.14 -4.48
N ALA A 197 0.29 1.95 -4.02
CA ALA A 197 -0.95 1.29 -4.45
C ALA A 197 -2.21 2.05 -4.01
N LEU A 198 -2.22 2.63 -2.80
CA LEU A 198 -3.30 3.49 -2.31
C LEU A 198 -3.44 4.77 -3.16
N GLY A 199 -2.32 5.39 -3.55
CA GLY A 199 -2.34 6.56 -4.43
C GLY A 199 -2.88 6.26 -5.84
N LEU A 200 -2.61 5.06 -6.38
CA LEU A 200 -3.19 4.62 -7.64
C LEU A 200 -4.68 4.35 -7.50
N LEU A 201 -5.10 3.74 -6.41
CA LEU A 201 -6.49 3.47 -6.09
C LEU A 201 -7.30 4.76 -5.94
N GLU A 202 -6.76 5.77 -5.26
CA GLU A 202 -7.36 7.10 -5.15
C GLU A 202 -7.58 7.74 -6.52
N LYS A 203 -6.54 7.73 -7.37
CA LYS A 203 -6.64 8.28 -8.74
C LYS A 203 -7.68 7.57 -9.58
N ASP A 204 -7.80 6.24 -9.45
CA ASP A 204 -8.83 5.47 -10.16
C ASP A 204 -10.24 5.81 -9.66
N ALA A 205 -10.43 5.94 -8.35
CA ALA A 205 -11.69 6.35 -7.75
C ALA A 205 -12.11 7.77 -8.22
N GLN A 206 -11.17 8.72 -8.24
CA GLN A 206 -11.41 10.08 -8.73
C GLN A 206 -11.78 10.09 -10.21
N ARG A 207 -11.06 9.31 -11.04
CA ARG A 207 -11.37 9.19 -12.47
C ARG A 207 -12.80 8.68 -12.69
N ARG A 208 -13.19 7.61 -12.01
CA ARG A 208 -14.54 7.05 -12.10
C ARG A 208 -15.62 8.03 -11.67
N PHE A 209 -15.33 8.80 -10.62
CA PHE A 209 -16.20 9.89 -10.19
C PHE A 209 -16.35 10.95 -11.28
N ASP A 210 -15.25 11.40 -11.87
CA ASP A 210 -15.27 12.41 -12.94
C ASP A 210 -15.97 11.90 -14.22
N ASP A 211 -15.78 10.63 -14.59
CA ASP A 211 -16.45 9.97 -15.71
C ASP A 211 -17.97 9.92 -15.50
N LEU A 212 -18.40 9.62 -14.26
CA LEU A 212 -19.83 9.62 -13.89
C LEU A 212 -20.41 11.02 -14.02
N ILE A 213 -19.74 12.05 -13.51
CA ILE A 213 -20.17 13.45 -13.65
C ILE A 213 -20.21 13.88 -15.12
N GLY A 214 -19.21 13.50 -15.91
CA GLY A 214 -19.18 13.77 -17.35
C GLY A 214 -20.36 13.13 -18.10
N SER A 215 -20.72 11.93 -17.72
CA SER A 215 -21.86 11.21 -18.29
C SER A 215 -23.18 11.90 -17.95
N LEU A 216 -23.34 12.31 -16.69
CA LEU A 216 -24.50 13.06 -16.24
C LEU A 216 -24.67 14.38 -16.98
N ARG A 217 -23.61 15.16 -17.12
CA ARG A 217 -23.63 16.43 -17.87
C ARG A 217 -24.08 16.22 -19.31
N ARG A 218 -23.58 15.18 -19.98
CA ARG A 218 -24.01 14.84 -21.35
C ARG A 218 -25.49 14.52 -21.44
N ILE A 219 -26.03 13.74 -20.51
CA ILE A 219 -27.45 13.40 -20.47
C ILE A 219 -28.31 14.65 -20.28
N ILE A 220 -27.95 15.51 -19.31
CA ILE A 220 -28.68 16.77 -19.05
C ILE A 220 -28.65 17.69 -20.26
N THR A 221 -27.49 17.86 -20.91
CA THR A 221 -27.32 18.71 -22.08
C THR A 221 -28.16 18.17 -23.29
N ALA A 222 -28.14 16.85 -23.52
CA ALA A 222 -28.93 16.23 -24.58
C ALA A 222 -30.41 16.49 -24.37
N GLN A 223 -30.91 16.31 -23.15
CA GLN A 223 -32.31 16.55 -22.83
C GLN A 223 -32.73 18.01 -22.96
N GLN A 224 -31.84 18.95 -22.54
CA GLN A 224 -32.08 20.38 -22.73
C GLN A 224 -32.16 20.78 -24.21
N SER A 225 -31.43 20.10 -25.09
CA SER A 225 -31.46 20.35 -26.54
C SER A 225 -32.73 19.81 -27.22
N GLU A 226 -33.37 18.79 -26.64
CA GLU A 226 -34.63 18.21 -27.17
C GLU A 226 -35.87 18.96 -26.69
N MET A 227 -35.84 19.66 -25.57
CA MET A 227 -36.95 20.38 -24.96
C MET A 227 -37.64 21.40 -25.92
N PRO A 228 -36.90 22.24 -26.69
CA PRO A 228 -37.50 23.17 -27.62
C PRO A 228 -38.33 22.49 -28.74
N GLY A 229 -37.84 21.34 -29.22
CA GLY A 229 -38.56 20.54 -30.23
C GLY A 229 -39.87 19.97 -29.70
N LEU A 230 -39.85 19.40 -28.50
CA LEU A 230 -41.02 18.87 -27.83
C LEU A 230 -42.05 19.97 -27.50
N GLN A 231 -41.62 21.16 -27.12
CA GLN A 231 -42.48 22.32 -26.89
C GLN A 231 -43.15 22.76 -28.18
N ALA A 232 -42.43 22.87 -29.29
CA ALA A 232 -42.99 23.22 -30.61
C ALA A 232 -43.98 22.18 -31.09
N ASP A 233 -43.76 20.90 -30.86
CA ASP A 233 -44.68 19.83 -31.22
C ASP A 233 -45.95 19.83 -30.34
N LEU A 234 -45.81 20.12 -29.03
CA LEU A 234 -46.96 20.31 -28.14
C LEU A 234 -47.82 21.53 -28.56
N GLU A 235 -47.22 22.63 -28.97
CA GLU A 235 -47.91 23.81 -29.48
C GLU A 235 -48.67 23.48 -30.78
N ARG A 236 -48.03 22.75 -31.70
CA ARG A 236 -48.70 22.27 -32.93
C ARG A 236 -49.89 21.37 -32.63
N LEU A 237 -49.75 20.41 -31.72
CA LEU A 237 -50.82 19.52 -31.31
C LEU A 237 -51.95 20.27 -30.60
N SER A 238 -51.65 21.26 -29.78
CA SER A 238 -52.65 22.09 -29.11
C SER A 238 -53.40 22.96 -30.09
N ALA A 239 -52.71 23.53 -31.10
CA ALA A 239 -53.39 24.29 -32.18
C ALA A 239 -54.32 23.42 -33.04
N LEU A 240 -53.93 22.18 -33.33
CA LEU A 240 -54.79 21.23 -34.05
C LEU A 240 -56.00 20.82 -33.23
N ARG A 241 -55.94 20.79 -31.92
CA ARG A 241 -57.05 20.46 -31.01
C ARG A 241 -58.08 21.62 -30.86
N SER A 242 -57.63 22.86 -31.02
CA SER A 242 -58.47 24.05 -30.94
C SER A 242 -59.25 24.34 -32.22
N VAL A 243 -58.99 23.66 -33.33
CA VAL A 243 -59.69 23.80 -34.65
C VAL A 243 -60.80 22.76 -34.80
N ARG A 244 -61.08 21.98 -33.80
CA ARG A 244 -62.22 21.03 -33.76
C ARG A 244 -63.22 21.51 -32.72
#